data_4c48baaf2edaac59292e9e3d32edb473
#
_entry.id   4c48baaf2edaac59292e9e3d32edb473
#
_cell.length_a   1.000
_cell.length_b   1.000
_cell.length_c   1.000
_cell.angle_alpha   90.00
_cell.angle_beta   90.00
_cell.angle_gamma   90.00
#
_symmetry.space_group_name_H-M   'P 1'
#
loop_
_entity.id
_entity.type
_entity.pdbx_description
1 polymer ?
#
loop_
_entity_poly.entity_id
_entity_poly.type
_entity_poly.pdbx_seq_one_letter_code
_entity_poly.pdbx_strand_id
1 'polypeptide(L)' 'MRKILAKHGYEVWARWESEAEIFELFSDSDAVGYIGFAESIAEAIKIGTWHIEEQHSEATWNGS' A
#
# COMPACT_ATOMS: atom_id res chain seq x y z
N MET A 1 -12.83 -2.82 -2.62
CA MET A 1 -11.39 -2.70 -2.37
C MET A 1 -10.70 -4.03 -2.65
N ARG A 2 -9.48 -3.97 -3.16
CA ARG A 2 -8.77 -5.15 -3.63
C ARG A 2 -7.35 -5.17 -3.08
N LYS A 3 -6.91 -6.33 -2.56
CA LYS A 3 -5.52 -6.51 -2.13
C LYS A 3 -4.65 -6.69 -3.38
N ILE A 4 -3.67 -5.82 -3.55
CA ILE A 4 -2.80 -5.82 -4.73
C ILE A 4 -1.38 -6.29 -4.42
N LEU A 5 -1.01 -6.37 -3.15
CA LEU A 5 0.35 -6.74 -2.76
C LEU A 5 0.37 -7.26 -1.33
N ALA A 6 1.18 -8.27 -1.09
CA ALA A 6 1.44 -8.77 0.27
C ALA A 6 2.89 -9.21 0.33
N LYS A 7 3.64 -8.72 1.31
CA LYS A 7 5.06 -9.01 1.45
C LYS A 7 5.49 -8.77 2.90
N HIS A 8 6.32 -9.65 3.44
CA HIS A 8 6.82 -9.52 4.82
C HIS A 8 5.73 -9.43 5.88
N GLY A 9 4.54 -9.97 5.61
CA GLY A 9 3.41 -9.86 6.52
C GLY A 9 2.62 -8.57 6.41
N TYR A 10 3.03 -7.67 5.55
CA TYR A 10 2.31 -6.42 5.27
C TYR A 10 1.46 -6.56 4.02
N GLU A 11 0.38 -5.79 3.95
CA GLU A 11 -0.54 -5.79 2.83
C GLU A 11 -0.72 -4.40 2.26
N VAL A 12 -1.03 -4.32 0.96
CA VAL A 12 -1.44 -3.08 0.33
C VAL A 12 -2.76 -3.35 -0.41
N TRP A 13 -3.73 -2.52 -0.12
CA TRP A 13 -5.07 -2.58 -0.69
C TRP A 13 -5.33 -1.34 -1.53
N ALA A 14 -6.01 -1.50 -2.64
CA ALA A 14 -6.32 -0.41 -3.55
C ALA A 14 -7.83 -0.25 -3.72
N ARG A 15 -8.28 1.00 -3.72
CA ARG A 15 -9.68 1.35 -3.97
C ARG A 15 -9.72 2.35 -5.12
N TRP A 16 -10.51 2.05 -6.16
CA TRP A 16 -10.68 2.96 -7.28
C TRP A 16 -11.56 4.13 -6.87
N GLU A 17 -11.07 5.35 -7.12
CA GLU A 17 -11.83 6.58 -6.93
C GLU A 17 -12.19 7.15 -8.29
N SER A 18 -13.46 7.02 -8.66
CA SER A 18 -13.91 7.34 -10.02
C SER A 18 -13.90 8.83 -10.35
N GLU A 19 -14.11 9.69 -9.37
CA GLU A 19 -14.11 11.14 -9.62
C GLU A 19 -12.71 11.66 -9.89
N ALA A 20 -11.75 11.20 -9.10
CA ALA A 20 -10.36 11.60 -9.27
C ALA A 20 -9.61 10.73 -10.27
N GLU A 21 -10.18 9.60 -10.65
CA GLU A 21 -9.58 8.63 -11.56
C GLU A 21 -8.22 8.15 -11.07
N ILE A 22 -8.16 7.82 -9.78
CA ILE A 22 -6.95 7.31 -9.14
C ILE A 22 -7.28 6.10 -8.29
N PHE A 23 -6.25 5.36 -7.90
CA PHE A 23 -6.35 4.31 -6.88
C PHE A 23 -5.87 4.89 -5.56
N GLU A 24 -6.70 4.76 -4.53
CA GLU A 24 -6.31 5.10 -3.17
C GLU A 24 -5.71 3.86 -2.53
N LEU A 25 -4.59 3.99 -1.86
CA LEU A 25 -3.84 2.85 -1.31
C LEU A 25 -3.91 2.83 0.20
N PHE A 26 -4.14 1.64 0.75
CA PHE A 26 -4.30 1.44 2.19
C PHE A 26 -3.51 0.22 2.66
N SER A 27 -3.11 0.22 3.92
CA SER A 27 -2.40 -0.90 4.53
C SER A 27 -3.32 -1.99 5.07
N ASP A 28 -4.64 -1.79 4.98
CA ASP A 28 -5.62 -2.74 5.49
C ASP A 28 -6.91 -2.69 4.65
N SER A 29 -7.75 -3.71 4.84
CA SER A 29 -9.01 -3.83 4.08
C SER A 29 -10.11 -2.87 4.55
N ASP A 30 -9.92 -2.21 5.68
CA ASP A 30 -10.91 -1.31 6.25
C ASP A 30 -10.66 0.16 5.89
N ALA A 31 -9.64 0.42 5.09
CA ALA A 31 -9.25 1.75 4.64
C ALA A 31 -8.89 2.70 5.78
N VAL A 32 -8.31 2.17 6.85
CA VAL A 32 -7.89 2.97 8.00
C VAL A 32 -6.48 3.51 7.79
N GLY A 33 -5.56 2.66 7.31
CA GLY A 33 -4.17 3.05 7.13
C GLY A 33 -3.89 3.57 5.73
N TYR A 34 -4.17 4.84 5.48
CA TYR A 34 -3.92 5.44 4.18
C TYR A 34 -2.42 5.52 3.86
N ILE A 35 -2.03 5.04 2.69
CA ILE A 35 -0.64 5.06 2.22
C ILE A 35 -0.39 6.21 1.24
N GLY A 36 -1.28 6.36 0.27
CA GLY A 36 -1.13 7.34 -0.79
C GLY A 36 -2.05 7.02 -1.97
N PHE A 37 -1.70 7.51 -3.14
CA PHE A 37 -2.50 7.26 -4.33
C PHE A 37 -1.62 6.93 -5.53
N ALA A 38 -2.23 6.32 -6.54
CA ALA A 38 -1.55 5.96 -7.78
C ALA A 38 -2.51 6.12 -8.96
N GLU A 39 -1.98 6.40 -10.13
CA GLU A 39 -2.78 6.57 -11.33
C GLU A 39 -3.00 5.25 -12.08
N SER A 40 -2.23 4.21 -11.73
CA SER A 40 -2.34 2.89 -12.35
C SER A 40 -2.01 1.82 -11.32
N ILE A 41 -2.39 0.58 -11.65
CA ILE A 41 -2.05 -0.57 -10.77
C ILE A 41 -0.54 -0.78 -10.74
N ALA A 42 0.16 -0.61 -11.85
CA ALA A 42 1.62 -0.75 -11.90
C ALA A 42 2.29 0.25 -10.95
N GLU A 43 1.84 1.50 -10.96
CA GLU A 43 2.34 2.52 -10.04
C GLU A 43 1.96 2.20 -8.60
N ALA A 44 0.74 1.71 -8.37
CA ALA A 44 0.28 1.33 -7.05
C ALA A 44 1.16 0.23 -6.45
N ILE A 45 1.54 -0.77 -7.25
CA ILE A 45 2.42 -1.84 -6.79
C ILE A 45 3.80 -1.30 -6.44
N LYS A 46 4.31 -0.37 -7.24
CA LYS A 46 5.60 0.26 -7.01
C LYS A 46 5.60 1.04 -5.68
N ILE A 47 4.59 1.88 -5.48
CA ILE A 47 4.44 2.67 -4.26
C ILE A 47 4.24 1.75 -3.06
N GLY A 48 3.41 0.73 -3.21
CA GLY A 48 3.14 -0.23 -2.15
C GLY A 48 4.38 -1.03 -1.75
N THR A 49 5.17 -1.45 -2.73
CA THR A 49 6.41 -2.18 -2.49
C THR A 49 7.38 -1.32 -1.68
N TRP A 50 7.55 -0.08 -2.11
CA TRP A 50 8.41 0.86 -1.41
C TRP A 50 7.95 1.09 0.03
N HIS A 51 6.65 1.28 0.22
CA HIS A 51 6.07 1.45 1.56
C HIS A 51 6.34 0.25 2.46
N ILE A 52 6.10 -0.97 1.94
CA ILE A 52 6.33 -2.20 2.70
C ILE A 52 7.80 -2.36 3.06
N GLU A 53 8.69 -2.12 2.11
CA GLU A 53 10.13 -2.25 2.37
C GLU A 53 10.59 -1.27 3.45
N GLU A 54 10.06 -0.05 3.45
CA GLU A 54 10.38 0.91 4.49
C GLU A 54 9.87 0.46 5.86
N GLN A 55 8.62 -0.01 5.93
CA GLN A 55 8.05 -0.50 7.17
C GLN A 55 8.82 -1.70 7.70
N HIS A 56 9.17 -2.62 6.83
CA HIS A 56 9.92 -3.81 7.20
C HIS A 56 11.32 -3.45 7.69
N SER A 57 11.98 -2.53 7.01
CA SER A 57 13.32 -2.07 7.37
C SER A 57 13.30 -1.40 8.76
N GLU A 58 12.32 -0.53 9.02
CA GLU A 58 12.18 0.10 10.33
C GLU A 58 11.91 -0.90 11.43
N ALA A 59 11.02 -1.86 11.19
CA ALA A 59 10.70 -2.89 12.17
C ALA A 59 11.94 -3.74 12.50
N THR A 60 12.72 -4.10 11.49
CA THR A 60 13.95 -4.88 11.67
C THR A 60 14.99 -4.07 12.44
N TRP A 61 15.15 -2.79 12.09
CA TRP A 61 16.10 -1.91 12.73
C TRP A 61 15.76 -1.69 14.20
N ASN A 62 14.48 -1.43 14.49
CA ASN A 62 14.03 -1.16 15.86
C ASN A 62 13.88 -2.42 16.71
N GLY A 63 13.71 -3.56 16.09
CA GLY A 63 13.50 -4.83 16.78
C GLY A 63 14.78 -5.60 17.10
N SER A 64 15.90 -5.11 16.64
CA SER A 64 17.19 -5.81 16.85
C SER A 64 17.99 -5.30 18.08
#